data_8c3bb13205de9617c70ae07192e21d9c
#
_entry.id   8c3bb13205de9617c70ae07192e21d9c
#
_cell.length_a   1.000
_cell.length_b   1.000
_cell.length_c   1.000
_cell.angle_alpha   90.00
_cell.angle_beta   90.00
_cell.angle_gamma   90.00
#
_symmetry.space_group_name_H-M   'P 1'
#
loop_
_entity.id
_entity.type
_entity.pdbx_description
1 polymer ?
#
loop_
_entity_poly.entity_id
_entity_poly.type
_entity_poly.pdbx_seq_one_letter_code
_entity_poly.pdbx_strand_id
1 'polypeptide(L)'
;MKKILSVLFTFIILANFNSAFALSPERTQAVEYMDTMANIPWKSESNIENDKKQYGVTYQKGNVYYGIPYSQNFRVTDLLTFLLLMRGDSYIGRPTGNHVFIHGSDYSSAVSMSWQQLNPSIPFLSTYHMIPTQENEFIVKVGDYEVPNISKTTIEVIDANSKEKMMEAYSLLQPGDAIVTRNLKSGHVVLVKENDVENSQVTVIEQCGVDENGILLGKDGKSSWRDTSVKSYDELYGKNYIPISTPVLIASDKNSSTDAVDVSLNSDSSLAS
;
A
#
# COMPACT_ATOMS: atom_id res chain seq x y z
N MET A 1 42.24 -28.24 11.58
CA MET A 1 41.69 -28.00 10.23
C MET A 1 40.27 -28.54 10.21
N LYS A 2 39.26 -27.68 10.38
CA LYS A 2 37.85 -28.04 10.33
C LYS A 2 37.30 -27.64 8.96
N LYS A 3 36.85 -28.62 8.19
CA LYS A 3 36.24 -28.43 6.87
C LYS A 3 34.84 -27.86 7.09
N ILE A 4 34.60 -26.64 6.53
CA ILE A 4 33.28 -26.04 6.45
C ILE A 4 32.61 -26.65 5.22
N LEU A 5 31.60 -27.45 5.44
CA LEU A 5 30.75 -28.04 4.40
C LEU A 5 29.70 -26.98 4.03
N SER A 6 29.89 -26.36 2.85
CA SER A 6 28.90 -25.44 2.27
C SER A 6 27.78 -26.28 1.65
N VAL A 7 26.61 -26.27 2.27
CA VAL A 7 25.40 -26.89 1.70
C VAL A 7 24.71 -25.84 0.82
N LEU A 8 24.90 -25.99 -0.49
CA LEU A 8 24.18 -25.24 -1.48
C LEU A 8 22.77 -25.83 -1.59
N PHE A 9 21.78 -25.20 -0.99
CA PHE A 9 20.37 -25.54 -1.18
C PHE A 9 19.91 -24.97 -2.52
N THR A 10 19.89 -25.81 -3.55
CA THR A 10 19.24 -25.49 -4.83
C THR A 10 17.75 -25.77 -4.65
N PHE A 11 16.96 -24.73 -4.44
CA PHE A 11 15.50 -24.80 -4.53
C PHE A 11 15.11 -24.92 -6.01
N ILE A 12 14.77 -26.12 -6.46
CA ILE A 12 14.04 -26.32 -7.71
C ILE A 12 12.56 -26.05 -7.38
N ILE A 13 12.10 -24.85 -7.67
CA ILE A 13 10.68 -24.53 -7.69
C ILE A 13 10.13 -25.13 -8.98
N LEU A 14 9.40 -26.25 -8.85
CA LEU A 14 8.49 -26.73 -9.89
C LEU A 14 7.35 -25.72 -10.00
N ALA A 15 7.51 -24.77 -10.91
CA ALA A 15 6.44 -23.84 -11.28
C ALA A 15 5.36 -24.66 -12.00
N ASN A 16 4.23 -24.87 -11.33
CA ASN A 16 2.99 -25.18 -12.02
C ASN A 16 2.65 -23.93 -12.84
N PHE A 17 2.85 -24.01 -14.15
CA PHE A 17 2.39 -23.01 -15.12
C PHE A 17 0.85 -23.09 -15.23
N ASN A 18 0.14 -22.56 -14.26
CA ASN A 18 -1.08 -21.84 -14.58
C ASN A 18 -0.59 -20.52 -15.17
N SER A 19 -1.06 -20.16 -16.36
CA SER A 19 -0.74 -18.91 -17.03
C SER A 19 -1.36 -17.69 -16.29
N ALA A 20 -0.94 -17.49 -15.06
CA ALA A 20 -1.06 -16.21 -14.39
C ALA A 20 -0.01 -15.31 -15.08
N PHE A 21 -0.45 -14.26 -15.75
CA PHE A 21 0.44 -13.21 -16.25
C PHE A 21 1.39 -12.83 -15.12
N ALA A 22 2.69 -12.91 -15.37
CA ALA A 22 3.68 -12.50 -14.38
C ALA A 22 3.40 -11.03 -14.00
N LEU A 23 3.34 -10.75 -12.71
CA LEU A 23 3.15 -9.40 -12.22
C LEU A 23 4.25 -8.50 -12.76
N SER A 24 3.91 -7.29 -13.23
CA SER A 24 4.93 -6.38 -13.73
C SER A 24 5.94 -6.00 -12.63
N PRO A 25 7.20 -5.70 -12.96
CA PRO A 25 8.20 -5.26 -11.99
C PRO A 25 7.74 -4.06 -11.17
N GLU A 26 7.02 -3.12 -11.79
CA GLU A 26 6.49 -1.91 -11.15
C GLU A 26 5.46 -2.27 -10.07
N ARG A 27 4.55 -3.21 -10.36
CA ARG A 27 3.57 -3.67 -9.36
C ARG A 27 4.24 -4.35 -8.19
N THR A 28 5.22 -5.21 -8.46
CA THR A 28 6.05 -5.86 -7.42
C THR A 28 6.76 -4.81 -6.57
N GLN A 29 7.41 -3.82 -7.19
CA GLN A 29 8.13 -2.74 -6.50
C GLN A 29 7.20 -1.92 -5.59
N ALA A 30 6.00 -1.57 -6.05
CA ALA A 30 5.04 -0.82 -5.25
C ALA A 30 4.61 -1.60 -3.99
N VAL A 31 4.30 -2.89 -4.14
CA VAL A 31 3.90 -3.75 -3.03
C VAL A 31 5.05 -3.98 -2.05
N GLU A 32 6.23 -4.33 -2.53
CA GLU A 32 7.41 -4.61 -1.69
C GLU A 32 7.84 -3.37 -0.89
N TYR A 33 7.78 -2.18 -1.49
CA TYR A 33 8.09 -0.95 -0.78
C TYR A 33 7.13 -0.71 0.39
N MET A 34 5.82 -0.82 0.16
CA MET A 34 4.83 -0.62 1.22
C MET A 34 4.89 -1.73 2.29
N ASP A 35 5.15 -2.97 1.88
CA ASP A 35 5.35 -4.09 2.81
C ASP A 35 6.59 -3.87 3.70
N THR A 36 7.67 -3.34 3.12
CA THR A 36 8.87 -2.95 3.88
C THR A 36 8.57 -1.83 4.88
N MET A 37 7.82 -0.79 4.45
CA MET A 37 7.39 0.27 5.37
C MET A 37 6.56 -0.26 6.53
N ALA A 38 5.71 -1.28 6.29
CA ALA A 38 4.83 -1.87 7.29
C ALA A 38 5.56 -2.78 8.29
N ASN A 39 6.69 -3.36 7.91
CA ASN A 39 7.34 -4.43 8.66
C ASN A 39 8.71 -4.08 9.25
N ILE A 40 9.29 -2.90 8.95
CA ILE A 40 10.59 -2.52 9.50
C ILE A 40 10.56 -2.51 11.03
N PRO A 41 11.43 -3.31 11.71
CA PRO A 41 11.48 -3.33 13.17
C PRO A 41 12.28 -2.14 13.70
N TRP A 42 11.85 -1.62 14.84
CA TRP A 42 12.57 -0.57 15.55
C TRP A 42 12.25 -0.54 17.04
N LYS A 43 13.16 -0.02 17.83
CA LYS A 43 13.01 0.11 19.28
C LYS A 43 12.83 1.57 19.65
N SER A 44 11.93 1.88 20.57
CA SER A 44 11.73 3.25 21.03
C SER A 44 12.76 3.63 22.10
N GLU A 45 13.54 4.69 21.88
CA GLU A 45 14.50 5.21 22.89
C GLU A 45 13.82 6.03 24.01
N SER A 46 12.62 6.50 23.77
CA SER A 46 11.86 7.31 24.73
C SER A 46 10.38 6.95 24.71
N ASN A 47 9.62 7.43 25.70
CA ASN A 47 8.18 7.45 25.59
C ASN A 47 7.78 8.51 24.57
N ILE A 48 7.04 8.13 23.54
CA ILE A 48 6.60 9.01 22.45
C ILE A 48 5.07 9.09 22.50
N GLU A 49 4.58 10.31 22.68
CA GLU A 49 3.15 10.60 22.65
C GLU A 49 2.70 10.83 21.20
N ASN A 50 1.46 10.48 20.92
CA ASN A 50 0.86 10.82 19.64
C ASN A 50 0.81 12.34 19.45
N ASP A 51 0.95 12.79 18.19
CA ASP A 51 0.92 14.21 17.80
C ASP A 51 -0.30 14.97 18.31
N LYS A 52 -1.42 14.28 18.45
CA LYS A 52 -2.60 14.78 19.12
C LYS A 52 -2.54 14.34 20.58
N LYS A 53 -2.11 15.17 21.48
CA LYS A 53 -2.01 14.92 22.93
C LYS A 53 -3.19 14.17 23.56
N GLN A 54 -4.31 14.08 22.86
CA GLN A 54 -5.52 13.37 23.29
C GLN A 54 -5.39 11.84 23.34
N TYR A 55 -4.32 11.25 22.75
CA TYR A 55 -4.13 9.80 22.66
C TYR A 55 -3.06 9.26 23.63
N GLY A 56 -2.44 10.10 24.46
CA GLY A 56 -1.42 9.66 25.43
C GLY A 56 -0.18 9.06 24.79
N VAL A 57 0.55 8.24 25.56
CA VAL A 57 1.79 7.58 25.10
C VAL A 57 1.45 6.44 24.15
N THR A 58 1.89 6.57 22.92
CA THR A 58 1.70 5.57 21.87
C THR A 58 2.83 4.58 21.81
N TYR A 59 4.10 5.05 21.95
CA TYR A 59 5.29 4.19 21.90
C TYR A 59 6.05 4.29 23.20
N GLN A 60 6.23 3.16 23.87
CA GLN A 60 6.90 3.09 25.17
C GLN A 60 8.39 2.83 25.01
N LYS A 61 9.19 3.52 25.81
CA LYS A 61 10.64 3.33 25.86
C LYS A 61 11.02 1.88 26.04
N GLY A 62 11.95 1.41 25.22
CA GLY A 62 12.52 0.07 25.31
C GLY A 62 11.72 -1.02 24.60
N ASN A 63 10.47 -0.75 24.20
CA ASN A 63 9.68 -1.71 23.43
C ASN A 63 10.06 -1.71 21.96
N VAL A 64 9.91 -2.87 21.34
CA VAL A 64 10.08 -3.07 19.89
C VAL A 64 8.72 -2.90 19.22
N TYR A 65 8.72 -2.17 18.13
CA TYR A 65 7.58 -1.88 17.27
C TYR A 65 7.91 -2.25 15.82
N TYR A 66 6.88 -2.29 14.98
CA TYR A 66 7.00 -2.63 13.56
C TYR A 66 6.34 -1.56 12.69
N GLY A 67 6.95 -1.32 11.54
CA GLY A 67 6.51 -0.37 10.55
C GLY A 67 6.78 1.08 10.92
N ILE A 68 6.83 1.94 9.90
CA ILE A 68 6.98 3.38 10.07
C ILE A 68 5.84 3.90 10.97
N PRO A 69 6.12 4.71 12.00
CA PRO A 69 5.11 5.18 12.93
C PRO A 69 3.97 5.93 12.23
N TYR A 70 2.76 5.85 12.79
CA TYR A 70 1.65 6.69 12.33
C TYR A 70 1.85 8.14 12.78
N SER A 71 1.76 9.08 11.85
CA SER A 71 1.79 10.51 12.12
C SER A 71 0.93 11.27 11.12
N GLN A 72 0.14 12.24 11.61
CA GLN A 72 -0.61 13.17 10.77
C GLN A 72 0.09 14.51 10.60
N ASN A 73 1.00 14.88 11.49
CA ASN A 73 1.73 16.15 11.44
C ASN A 73 2.99 16.08 10.56
N PHE A 74 3.73 14.96 10.65
CA PHE A 74 4.96 14.70 9.88
C PHE A 74 4.78 13.44 9.01
N ARG A 75 3.69 13.42 8.26
CA ARG A 75 3.20 12.26 7.52
C ARG A 75 3.96 11.89 6.24
N VAL A 76 4.97 12.66 5.89
CA VAL A 76 5.75 12.49 4.65
C VAL A 76 7.14 11.87 4.92
N THR A 77 7.24 11.03 5.93
CA THR A 77 8.47 10.31 6.27
C THR A 77 8.52 9.01 5.48
N ASP A 78 9.31 8.99 4.42
CA ASP A 78 9.57 7.80 3.63
C ASP A 78 10.53 6.84 4.36
N LEU A 79 10.75 5.66 3.79
CA LEU A 79 11.60 4.63 4.38
C LEU A 79 13.03 5.12 4.61
N LEU A 80 13.63 5.82 3.64
CA LEU A 80 14.98 6.35 3.77
C LEU A 80 15.08 7.40 4.88
N THR A 81 14.15 8.35 4.89
CA THR A 81 14.10 9.40 5.94
C THR A 81 13.89 8.75 7.31
N PHE A 82 13.03 7.73 7.43
CA PHE A 82 12.84 7.02 8.69
C PHE A 82 14.14 6.33 9.16
N LEU A 83 14.84 5.65 8.26
CA LEU A 83 16.14 5.02 8.57
C LEU A 83 17.20 6.03 9.03
N LEU A 84 17.20 7.24 8.47
CA LEU A 84 18.10 8.33 8.91
C LEU A 84 17.74 8.88 10.30
N LEU A 85 16.53 8.68 10.78
CA LEU A 85 16.08 9.02 12.13
C LEU A 85 16.37 7.90 13.15
N MET A 86 16.91 6.78 12.70
CA MET A 86 17.32 5.66 13.54
C MET A 86 18.76 5.85 14.03
N ARG A 87 19.04 5.34 15.23
CA ARG A 87 20.40 5.16 15.75
C ARG A 87 20.59 3.66 16.02
N GLY A 88 21.23 2.97 15.08
CA GLY A 88 21.21 1.51 15.06
C GLY A 88 19.79 0.97 14.85
N ASP A 89 19.30 0.19 15.81
CA ASP A 89 17.93 -0.36 15.81
C ASP A 89 16.91 0.55 16.51
N SER A 90 17.34 1.72 17.00
CA SER A 90 16.52 2.56 17.86
C SER A 90 16.07 3.84 17.18
N TYR A 91 14.75 4.08 17.20
CA TYR A 91 14.15 5.33 16.76
C TYR A 91 14.15 6.35 17.90
N ILE A 92 14.77 7.51 17.65
CA ILE A 92 14.93 8.55 18.64
C ILE A 92 13.85 9.64 18.58
N GLY A 93 13.07 9.69 17.50
CA GLY A 93 12.17 10.80 17.23
C GLY A 93 12.90 12.11 16.98
N ARG A 94 12.18 13.21 16.89
CA ARG A 94 12.76 14.55 16.86
C ARG A 94 12.46 15.28 18.18
N PRO A 95 13.42 15.41 19.08
CA PRO A 95 13.22 16.16 20.30
C PRO A 95 13.03 17.65 19.96
N THR A 96 11.97 18.26 20.52
CA THR A 96 11.71 19.70 20.41
C THR A 96 11.33 20.21 21.80
N GLY A 97 12.32 20.73 22.50
CA GLY A 97 12.15 21.10 23.92
C GLY A 97 11.79 19.86 24.77
N ASN A 98 10.64 19.91 25.46
CA ASN A 98 10.18 18.81 26.32
C ASN A 98 9.31 17.76 25.57
N HIS A 99 9.14 17.87 24.25
CA HIS A 99 8.31 16.97 23.45
C HIS A 99 9.14 16.23 22.43
N VAL A 100 8.73 14.98 22.13
CA VAL A 100 9.27 14.19 21.04
C VAL A 100 8.20 14.10 19.97
N PHE A 101 8.48 14.63 18.77
CA PHE A 101 7.57 14.51 17.63
C PHE A 101 7.77 13.18 16.91
N ILE A 102 6.66 12.59 16.50
CA ILE A 102 6.65 11.39 15.67
C ILE A 102 6.81 11.82 14.21
N HIS A 103 7.91 11.42 13.60
CA HIS A 103 8.08 11.42 12.15
C HIS A 103 7.58 10.09 11.62
N GLY A 104 6.61 10.13 10.72
CA GLY A 104 5.96 8.93 10.27
C GLY A 104 5.18 9.14 8.98
N SER A 105 4.20 8.30 8.75
CA SER A 105 3.28 8.36 7.61
C SER A 105 1.83 8.23 8.07
N ASP A 106 0.91 8.59 7.20
CA ASP A 106 -0.50 8.21 7.29
C ASP A 106 -0.85 7.28 6.11
N TYR A 107 -2.06 6.72 6.11
CA TYR A 107 -2.53 5.83 5.05
C TYR A 107 -2.38 6.42 3.64
N SER A 108 -2.63 7.71 3.47
CA SER A 108 -2.60 8.37 2.15
C SER A 108 -1.19 8.69 1.68
N SER A 109 -0.32 9.11 2.59
CA SER A 109 1.10 9.32 2.26
C SER A 109 1.83 8.00 2.04
N ALA A 110 1.47 6.93 2.74
CA ALA A 110 2.07 5.62 2.54
C ALA A 110 1.83 5.08 1.12
N VAL A 111 0.58 5.14 0.63
CA VAL A 111 0.25 4.77 -0.76
C VAL A 111 0.95 5.70 -1.76
N SER A 112 0.98 7.02 -1.50
CA SER A 112 1.69 7.97 -2.37
C SER A 112 3.18 7.64 -2.46
N MET A 113 3.84 7.35 -1.32
CA MET A 113 5.27 6.99 -1.28
C MET A 113 5.56 5.68 -2.01
N SER A 114 4.65 4.70 -1.95
CA SER A 114 4.76 3.47 -2.73
C SER A 114 4.74 3.76 -4.24
N TRP A 115 3.82 4.59 -4.71
CA TRP A 115 3.74 4.98 -6.12
C TRP A 115 4.87 5.93 -6.56
N GLN A 116 5.44 6.74 -5.66
CA GLN A 116 6.60 7.58 -5.92
C GLN A 116 7.87 6.76 -6.24
N GLN A 117 7.95 5.50 -5.82
CA GLN A 117 9.04 4.61 -6.22
C GLN A 117 9.02 4.34 -7.73
N LEU A 118 7.86 4.43 -8.36
CA LEU A 118 7.65 4.20 -9.79
C LEU A 118 7.75 5.51 -10.58
N ASN A 119 7.23 6.57 -10.02
CA ASN A 119 7.28 7.92 -10.61
C ASN A 119 7.42 8.98 -9.51
N PRO A 120 8.64 9.53 -9.29
CA PRO A 120 8.89 10.54 -8.26
C PRO A 120 8.09 11.84 -8.44
N SER A 121 7.47 12.07 -9.60
CA SER A 121 6.63 13.24 -9.85
C SER A 121 5.24 13.14 -9.19
N ILE A 122 4.83 11.95 -8.73
CA ILE A 122 3.57 11.78 -8.02
C ILE A 122 3.65 12.57 -6.70
N PRO A 123 2.75 13.54 -6.44
CA PRO A 123 2.76 14.30 -5.21
C PRO A 123 2.24 13.46 -4.02
N PHE A 124 2.42 13.94 -2.80
CA PHE A 124 1.71 13.39 -1.65
C PHE A 124 0.22 13.70 -1.76
N LEU A 125 -0.58 12.68 -2.06
CA LEU A 125 -2.02 12.78 -2.26
C LEU A 125 -2.75 12.58 -0.93
N SER A 126 -3.71 13.42 -0.62
CA SER A 126 -4.71 13.09 0.40
C SER A 126 -5.81 12.23 -0.23
N THR A 127 -6.62 11.56 0.58
CA THR A 127 -7.76 10.77 0.07
C THR A 127 -8.75 11.58 -0.77
N TYR A 128 -8.79 12.90 -0.59
CA TYR A 128 -9.56 13.82 -1.45
C TYR A 128 -8.99 13.85 -2.87
N HIS A 129 -7.68 13.95 -3.00
CA HIS A 129 -6.99 13.97 -4.29
C HIS A 129 -6.84 12.58 -4.92
N MET A 130 -7.24 11.52 -4.21
CA MET A 130 -7.26 10.16 -4.73
C MET A 130 -8.60 9.75 -5.38
N ILE A 131 -9.60 10.65 -5.38
CA ILE A 131 -10.81 10.44 -6.19
C ILE A 131 -10.44 10.71 -7.65
N PRO A 132 -10.68 9.78 -8.60
CA PRO A 132 -10.20 9.89 -9.99
C PRO A 132 -11.07 10.87 -10.80
N THR A 133 -10.96 12.15 -10.49
CA THR A 133 -11.58 13.24 -11.25
C THR A 133 -10.70 13.64 -12.44
N GLN A 134 -11.24 14.35 -13.43
CA GLN A 134 -10.50 14.79 -14.61
C GLN A 134 -9.33 15.75 -14.30
N GLU A 135 -9.32 16.36 -13.12
CA GLU A 135 -8.28 17.32 -12.71
C GLU A 135 -7.02 16.64 -12.16
N ASN A 136 -7.07 15.33 -11.88
CA ASN A 136 -5.94 14.62 -11.28
C ASN A 136 -5.32 13.61 -12.26
N GLU A 137 -4.24 14.02 -12.90
CA GLU A 137 -3.50 13.19 -13.87
C GLU A 137 -2.76 12.00 -13.23
N PHE A 138 -2.59 11.97 -11.89
CA PHE A 138 -1.86 10.91 -11.20
C PHE A 138 -2.74 9.74 -10.76
N ILE A 139 -4.06 9.89 -10.84
CA ILE A 139 -5.03 8.88 -10.40
C ILE A 139 -5.93 8.48 -11.55
N VAL A 140 -6.06 7.19 -11.75
CA VAL A 140 -7.00 6.59 -12.70
C VAL A 140 -7.92 5.61 -11.98
N LYS A 141 -9.13 5.42 -12.50
CA LYS A 141 -10.05 4.39 -12.03
C LYS A 141 -9.60 3.01 -12.52
N VAL A 142 -9.83 1.98 -11.70
CA VAL A 142 -9.74 0.58 -12.11
C VAL A 142 -11.15 0.08 -12.42
N GLY A 143 -11.37 -0.35 -13.67
CA GLY A 143 -12.70 -0.73 -14.16
C GLY A 143 -13.47 0.42 -14.78
N ASP A 144 -14.69 0.11 -15.24
CA ASP A 144 -15.53 1.05 -16.01
C ASP A 144 -16.69 1.61 -15.18
N TYR A 145 -16.46 2.07 -13.98
CA TYR A 145 -17.46 2.78 -13.19
C TYR A 145 -17.47 4.29 -13.50
N GLU A 146 -18.63 4.92 -13.29
CA GLU A 146 -18.79 6.37 -13.48
C GLU A 146 -18.24 7.14 -12.29
N VAL A 147 -17.53 8.25 -12.58
CA VAL A 147 -17.09 9.23 -11.57
C VAL A 147 -17.72 10.57 -11.93
N PRO A 148 -18.69 11.07 -11.16
CA PRO A 148 -19.26 12.38 -11.40
C PRO A 148 -18.19 13.48 -11.37
N ASN A 149 -18.26 14.43 -12.30
CA ASN A 149 -17.18 15.42 -12.58
C ASN A 149 -16.74 16.26 -11.38
N ILE A 150 -17.59 16.39 -10.36
CA ILE A 150 -17.33 17.23 -9.18
C ILE A 150 -17.41 16.44 -7.88
N SER A 151 -17.22 15.11 -7.93
CA SER A 151 -17.27 14.25 -6.73
C SER A 151 -16.23 14.68 -5.71
N LYS A 152 -16.68 14.91 -4.48
CA LYS A 152 -15.84 15.22 -3.30
C LYS A 152 -15.73 14.04 -2.34
N THR A 153 -16.58 13.04 -2.52
CA THR A 153 -16.67 11.85 -1.70
C THR A 153 -16.77 10.60 -2.58
N THR A 154 -16.33 9.47 -2.05
CA THR A 154 -16.52 8.19 -2.74
C THR A 154 -17.97 7.70 -2.64
N ILE A 155 -18.76 8.24 -1.71
CA ILE A 155 -20.20 7.98 -1.60
C ILE A 155 -20.90 8.43 -2.90
N GLU A 156 -20.61 9.63 -3.39
CA GLU A 156 -21.16 10.14 -4.66
C GLU A 156 -20.82 9.24 -5.85
N VAL A 157 -19.63 8.65 -5.85
CA VAL A 157 -19.22 7.69 -6.89
C VAL A 157 -20.00 6.37 -6.75
N ILE A 158 -20.13 5.83 -5.55
CA ILE A 158 -20.87 4.59 -5.31
C ILE A 158 -22.34 4.77 -5.67
N ASP A 159 -22.96 5.90 -5.29
CA ASP A 159 -24.38 6.20 -5.59
C ASP A 159 -24.65 6.38 -7.09
N ALA A 160 -23.65 6.76 -7.88
CA ALA A 160 -23.75 6.89 -9.33
C ALA A 160 -23.63 5.54 -10.08
N ASN A 161 -23.31 4.44 -9.38
CA ASN A 161 -23.03 3.15 -10.00
C ASN A 161 -23.87 2.01 -9.38
N SER A 162 -24.19 1.00 -10.18
CA SER A 162 -24.80 -0.21 -9.62
C SER A 162 -23.80 -1.04 -8.83
N LYS A 163 -24.30 -1.85 -7.90
CA LYS A 163 -23.45 -2.76 -7.12
C LYS A 163 -22.69 -3.72 -8.03
N GLU A 164 -23.34 -4.27 -9.05
CA GLU A 164 -22.74 -5.20 -10.02
C GLU A 164 -21.55 -4.58 -10.73
N LYS A 165 -21.66 -3.31 -11.13
CA LYS A 165 -20.59 -2.56 -11.79
C LYS A 165 -19.39 -2.33 -10.87
N MET A 166 -19.66 -2.07 -9.60
CA MET A 166 -18.59 -1.95 -8.61
C MET A 166 -17.93 -3.29 -8.29
N MET A 167 -18.70 -4.40 -8.23
CA MET A 167 -18.14 -5.75 -8.07
C MET A 167 -17.22 -6.13 -9.24
N GLU A 168 -17.62 -5.81 -10.46
CA GLU A 168 -16.77 -5.98 -11.65
C GLU A 168 -15.47 -5.16 -11.53
N ALA A 169 -15.57 -3.90 -11.12
CA ALA A 169 -14.40 -3.06 -10.93
C ALA A 169 -13.43 -3.61 -9.85
N TYR A 170 -13.94 -4.15 -8.73
CA TYR A 170 -13.10 -4.79 -7.73
C TYR A 170 -12.42 -6.06 -8.26
N SER A 171 -13.06 -6.83 -9.13
CA SER A 171 -12.47 -8.02 -9.73
C SER A 171 -11.27 -7.72 -10.64
N LEU A 172 -11.14 -6.50 -11.11
CA LEU A 172 -10.04 -6.03 -11.97
C LEU A 172 -8.84 -5.49 -11.19
N LEU A 173 -8.95 -5.36 -9.86
CA LEU A 173 -7.84 -4.91 -9.02
C LEU A 173 -6.64 -5.85 -9.15
N GLN A 174 -5.45 -5.25 -9.19
CA GLN A 174 -4.18 -5.96 -9.21
C GLN A 174 -3.27 -5.48 -8.08
N PRO A 175 -2.26 -6.26 -7.66
CA PRO A 175 -1.27 -5.83 -6.70
C PRO A 175 -0.65 -4.48 -7.09
N GLY A 176 -0.51 -3.57 -6.11
CA GLY A 176 -0.04 -2.20 -6.33
C GLY A 176 -1.14 -1.17 -6.63
N ASP A 177 -2.35 -1.60 -7.04
CA ASP A 177 -3.52 -0.73 -7.06
C ASP A 177 -3.93 -0.33 -5.63
N ALA A 178 -4.82 0.62 -5.50
CA ALA A 178 -5.35 1.02 -4.20
C ALA A 178 -6.88 1.05 -4.20
N ILE A 179 -7.45 1.00 -3.01
CA ILE A 179 -8.87 1.22 -2.79
C ILE A 179 -9.03 2.34 -1.77
N VAL A 180 -9.80 3.36 -2.12
CA VAL A 180 -9.97 4.57 -1.33
C VAL A 180 -11.43 4.75 -0.94
N THR A 181 -11.67 5.14 0.32
CA THR A 181 -12.96 5.62 0.80
C THR A 181 -12.81 7.02 1.35
N ARG A 182 -13.82 7.86 1.14
CA ARG A 182 -13.86 9.22 1.65
C ARG A 182 -15.28 9.72 1.82
N ASN A 183 -15.55 10.31 2.98
CA ASN A 183 -16.68 11.20 3.21
C ASN A 183 -16.20 12.67 3.38
N LEU A 184 -17.07 13.59 3.68
CA LEU A 184 -16.73 15.01 3.83
C LEU A 184 -15.74 15.32 4.97
N LYS A 185 -15.62 14.42 5.98
CA LYS A 185 -14.84 14.65 7.19
C LYS A 185 -13.57 13.80 7.25
N SER A 186 -13.62 12.60 6.71
CA SER A 186 -12.58 11.59 6.85
C SER A 186 -12.43 10.76 5.58
N GLY A 187 -11.32 10.06 5.47
CA GLY A 187 -11.08 9.09 4.40
C GLY A 187 -10.07 8.06 4.85
N HIS A 188 -9.96 6.99 4.08
CA HIS A 188 -8.96 5.95 4.24
C HIS A 188 -8.56 5.40 2.87
N VAL A 189 -7.34 4.93 2.73
CA VAL A 189 -6.85 4.28 1.52
C VAL A 189 -5.93 3.14 1.91
N VAL A 190 -5.97 2.06 1.14
CA VAL A 190 -5.15 0.87 1.34
C VAL A 190 -4.58 0.42 0.00
N LEU A 191 -3.39 -0.20 0.02
CA LEU A 191 -2.77 -0.76 -1.17
C LEU A 191 -3.16 -2.24 -1.30
N VAL A 192 -3.51 -2.65 -2.51
CA VAL A 192 -3.83 -4.05 -2.83
C VAL A 192 -2.53 -4.86 -2.88
N LYS A 193 -2.47 -5.94 -2.12
CA LYS A 193 -1.38 -6.92 -2.11
C LYS A 193 -1.70 -8.14 -2.97
N GLU A 194 -2.96 -8.56 -2.94
CA GLU A 194 -3.47 -9.71 -3.69
C GLU A 194 -4.97 -9.53 -3.96
N ASN A 195 -5.45 -10.04 -5.08
CA ASN A 195 -6.87 -10.08 -5.41
C ASN A 195 -7.29 -11.53 -5.65
N ASP A 196 -8.10 -12.07 -4.74
CA ASP A 196 -8.70 -13.40 -4.84
C ASP A 196 -10.11 -13.26 -5.45
N VAL A 197 -10.14 -13.25 -6.78
CA VAL A 197 -11.39 -13.05 -7.54
C VAL A 197 -12.38 -14.20 -7.30
N GLU A 198 -11.91 -15.43 -7.12
CA GLU A 198 -12.76 -16.61 -6.90
C GLU A 198 -13.56 -16.48 -5.60
N ASN A 199 -12.95 -15.94 -4.55
CA ASN A 199 -13.57 -15.72 -3.26
C ASN A 199 -14.13 -14.29 -3.08
N SER A 200 -14.04 -13.43 -4.12
CA SER A 200 -14.50 -12.05 -4.10
C SER A 200 -13.91 -11.24 -2.92
N GLN A 201 -12.58 -11.31 -2.75
CA GLN A 201 -11.88 -10.63 -1.68
C GLN A 201 -10.49 -10.14 -2.11
N VAL A 202 -9.97 -9.13 -1.41
CA VAL A 202 -8.62 -8.62 -1.57
C VAL A 202 -7.85 -8.70 -0.26
N THR A 203 -6.57 -9.02 -0.36
CA THR A 203 -5.61 -8.81 0.73
C THR A 203 -4.93 -7.47 0.53
N VAL A 204 -4.86 -6.65 1.57
CA VAL A 204 -4.33 -5.29 1.50
C VAL A 204 -3.26 -5.03 2.56
N ILE A 205 -2.39 -4.06 2.25
CA ILE A 205 -1.48 -3.42 3.20
C ILE A 205 -2.09 -2.07 3.57
N GLU A 206 -2.27 -1.82 4.87
CA GLU A 206 -2.86 -0.58 5.36
C GLU A 206 -2.14 -0.03 6.59
N GLN A 207 -1.98 1.29 6.63
CA GLN A 207 -1.63 1.98 7.87
C GLN A 207 -2.92 2.40 8.57
N CYS A 208 -3.24 1.78 9.70
CA CYS A 208 -4.51 1.93 10.39
C CYS A 208 -4.45 2.86 11.63
N GLY A 209 -3.25 3.31 12.00
CA GLY A 209 -3.07 4.29 13.06
C GLY A 209 -3.26 3.74 14.47
N VAL A 210 -3.93 4.53 15.29
CA VAL A 210 -4.23 4.25 16.70
C VAL A 210 -5.72 4.44 16.99
N ASP A 211 -6.23 3.77 18.01
CA ASP A 211 -7.58 3.99 18.51
C ASP A 211 -7.70 5.30 19.33
N GLU A 212 -8.88 5.53 19.89
CA GLU A 212 -9.17 6.71 20.73
C GLU A 212 -8.37 6.78 22.03
N ASN A 213 -7.78 5.66 22.47
CA ASN A 213 -6.93 5.55 23.64
C ASN A 213 -5.43 5.60 23.31
N GLY A 214 -5.06 5.77 22.02
CA GLY A 214 -3.68 5.76 21.56
C GLY A 214 -3.07 4.37 21.39
N ILE A 215 -3.89 3.31 21.42
CA ILE A 215 -3.44 1.95 21.21
C ILE A 215 -3.27 1.69 19.71
N LEU A 216 -2.13 1.14 19.33
CA LEU A 216 -1.82 0.78 17.95
C LEU A 216 -2.79 -0.30 17.44
N LEU A 217 -3.41 -0.05 16.28
CA LEU A 217 -4.44 -0.92 15.70
C LEU A 217 -3.91 -2.08 14.85
N GLY A 218 -2.61 -2.10 14.60
CA GLY A 218 -1.95 -3.15 13.84
C GLY A 218 -1.53 -4.34 14.69
N LYS A 219 -0.62 -5.14 14.14
CA LYS A 219 -0.20 -6.43 14.66
C LYS A 219 0.19 -6.37 16.14
N ASP A 220 -0.52 -7.14 16.96
CA ASP A 220 -0.24 -7.34 18.40
C ASP A 220 -0.16 -6.04 19.23
N GLY A 221 -0.80 -4.95 18.79
CA GLY A 221 -0.68 -3.63 19.43
C GLY A 221 0.74 -3.03 19.36
N LYS A 222 1.60 -3.55 18.47
CA LYS A 222 2.99 -3.10 18.27
C LYS A 222 3.25 -2.48 16.91
N SER A 223 2.22 -2.28 16.12
CA SER A 223 2.29 -1.66 14.81
C SER A 223 1.06 -0.79 14.56
N SER A 224 1.23 0.27 13.81
CA SER A 224 0.12 1.02 13.19
C SER A 224 -0.25 0.46 11.81
N TRP A 225 0.25 -0.71 11.45
CA TRP A 225 0.08 -1.33 10.14
C TRP A 225 -0.58 -2.70 10.24
N ARG A 226 -1.32 -3.04 9.17
CA ARG A 226 -1.78 -4.39 8.85
C ARG A 226 -1.34 -4.70 7.43
N ASP A 227 -0.55 -5.75 7.26
CA ASP A 227 0.07 -6.14 5.98
C ASP A 227 -0.63 -7.33 5.31
N THR A 228 -1.66 -7.87 5.96
CA THR A 228 -2.44 -9.03 5.52
C THR A 228 -3.93 -8.88 5.87
N SER A 229 -4.46 -7.66 5.79
CA SER A 229 -5.88 -7.40 6.06
C SER A 229 -6.71 -7.87 4.86
N VAL A 230 -7.66 -8.78 5.09
CA VAL A 230 -8.57 -9.28 4.05
C VAL A 230 -9.87 -8.49 4.09
N LYS A 231 -10.35 -8.07 2.92
CA LYS A 231 -11.62 -7.34 2.75
C LYS A 231 -12.41 -7.99 1.61
N SER A 232 -13.68 -8.34 1.87
CA SER A 232 -14.56 -8.81 0.81
C SER A 232 -15.03 -7.65 -0.08
N TYR A 233 -15.39 -7.94 -1.34
CA TYR A 233 -15.98 -6.94 -2.23
C TYR A 233 -17.26 -6.34 -1.66
N ASP A 234 -18.08 -7.14 -0.97
CA ASP A 234 -19.28 -6.65 -0.28
C ASP A 234 -18.93 -5.65 0.84
N GLU A 235 -17.87 -5.93 1.60
CA GLU A 235 -17.37 -4.98 2.60
C GLU A 235 -16.88 -3.68 1.97
N LEU A 236 -16.13 -3.78 0.87
CA LEU A 236 -15.64 -2.62 0.13
C LEU A 236 -16.79 -1.75 -0.36
N TYR A 237 -17.79 -2.36 -1.00
CA TYR A 237 -18.98 -1.65 -1.46
C TYR A 237 -19.75 -1.01 -0.31
N GLY A 238 -20.04 -1.77 0.76
CA GLY A 238 -20.79 -1.28 1.92
C GLY A 238 -20.09 -0.15 2.69
N LYS A 239 -18.76 -0.04 2.57
CA LYS A 239 -17.95 1.05 3.15
C LYS A 239 -17.57 2.13 2.14
N ASN A 240 -18.19 2.15 0.97
CA ASN A 240 -17.99 3.11 -0.10
C ASN A 240 -16.53 3.23 -0.57
N TYR A 241 -15.80 2.12 -0.65
CA TYR A 241 -14.49 2.09 -1.26
C TYR A 241 -14.60 2.06 -2.79
N ILE A 242 -13.74 2.81 -3.48
CA ILE A 242 -13.62 2.77 -4.94
C ILE A 242 -12.22 2.29 -5.34
N PRO A 243 -12.11 1.48 -6.41
CA PRO A 243 -10.83 0.96 -6.89
C PRO A 243 -10.11 1.97 -7.77
N ILE A 244 -8.86 2.26 -7.45
CA ILE A 244 -8.03 3.25 -8.17
C ILE A 244 -6.63 2.70 -8.44
N SER A 245 -5.95 3.32 -9.39
CA SER A 245 -4.55 3.05 -9.74
C SER A 245 -3.82 4.33 -10.10
N THR A 246 -2.56 4.21 -10.51
CA THR A 246 -1.77 5.29 -11.11
C THR A 246 -1.45 4.96 -12.58
N PRO A 247 -1.37 5.96 -13.47
CA PRO A 247 -1.09 5.73 -14.89
C PRO A 247 0.16 4.88 -15.16
N VAL A 248 1.18 4.96 -14.32
CA VAL A 248 2.42 4.20 -14.48
C VAL A 248 2.20 2.69 -14.35
N LEU A 249 1.35 2.24 -13.44
CA LEU A 249 1.00 0.83 -13.28
C LEU A 249 0.19 0.32 -14.46
N ILE A 250 -0.78 1.11 -14.92
CA ILE A 250 -1.59 0.74 -16.09
C ILE A 250 -0.76 0.68 -17.38
N ALA A 251 0.26 1.53 -17.52
CA ALA A 251 1.17 1.49 -18.65
C ALA A 251 2.11 0.28 -18.63
N SER A 252 2.59 -0.12 -17.45
CA SER A 252 3.47 -1.27 -17.28
C SER A 252 2.79 -2.60 -17.66
N ASP A 253 1.50 -2.75 -17.33
CA ASP A 253 0.73 -3.95 -17.70
C ASP A 253 0.63 -4.14 -19.22
N LYS A 254 0.46 -3.03 -19.97
CA LYS A 254 0.40 -3.07 -21.44
C LYS A 254 1.72 -3.52 -22.05
N ASN A 255 2.84 -3.06 -21.51
CA ASN A 255 4.17 -3.43 -21.99
C ASN A 255 4.46 -4.90 -21.70
N SER A 256 4.15 -5.40 -20.51
CA SER A 256 4.33 -6.80 -20.13
C SER A 256 3.52 -7.76 -21.01
N SER A 257 2.35 -7.33 -21.48
CA SER A 257 1.52 -8.14 -22.39
C SER A 257 2.05 -8.20 -23.82
N THR A 258 2.73 -7.15 -24.31
CA THR A 258 3.35 -7.11 -25.63
C THR A 258 4.63 -7.96 -25.70
N ASP A 259 5.46 -7.91 -24.67
CA ASP A 259 6.69 -8.71 -24.60
C ASP A 259 6.39 -10.22 -24.55
N ALA A 260 5.31 -10.62 -23.88
CA ALA A 260 4.88 -12.02 -23.83
C ALA A 260 4.42 -12.56 -25.20
N VAL A 261 3.84 -11.71 -26.05
CA VAL A 261 3.40 -12.08 -27.40
C VAL A 261 4.61 -12.23 -28.34
N ASP A 262 5.61 -11.36 -28.25
CA ASP A 262 6.81 -11.41 -29.10
C ASP A 262 7.69 -12.64 -28.79
N VAL A 263 7.78 -13.05 -27.53
CA VAL A 263 8.52 -14.27 -27.13
C VAL A 263 7.82 -15.53 -27.66
N SER A 264 6.49 -15.57 -27.70
CA SER A 264 5.75 -16.72 -28.23
C SER A 264 5.85 -16.87 -29.73
N LEU A 265 5.95 -15.77 -30.48
CA LEU A 265 6.10 -15.79 -31.93
C LEU A 265 7.51 -16.20 -32.38
N ASN A 266 8.53 -15.92 -31.58
CA ASN A 266 9.93 -16.30 -31.91
C ASN A 266 10.26 -17.75 -31.50
N SER A 267 9.51 -18.41 -30.66
CA SER A 267 9.71 -19.83 -30.29
C SER A 267 9.19 -20.80 -31.35
N ASP A 268 8.19 -20.43 -32.14
CA ASP A 268 7.64 -21.28 -33.21
C ASP A 268 8.44 -21.26 -34.53
N SER A 269 9.34 -20.28 -34.71
CA SER A 269 10.16 -20.18 -35.94
C SER A 269 11.47 -20.98 -35.92
N SER A 270 11.84 -21.59 -34.77
CA SER A 270 13.12 -22.34 -34.63
C SER A 270 12.98 -23.87 -34.80
N LEU A 271 11.78 -24.38 -35.10
CA LEU A 271 11.53 -25.82 -35.31
C LEU A 271 11.32 -26.24 -36.77
N ALA A 272 11.59 -25.34 -37.74
CA ALA A 272 11.50 -25.62 -39.18
C ALA A 272 12.85 -25.38 -39.90
N SER A 273 13.88 -26.14 -39.52
CA SER A 273 15.11 -26.26 -40.31
C SER A 273 15.74 -27.62 -40.10
#